data_72dbcefca3aa08269c0c4de3090996c1
#
_entry.id   72dbcefca3aa08269c0c4de3090996c1
#
_cell.length_a   1.000
_cell.length_b   1.000
_cell.length_c   1.000
_cell.angle_alpha   90.00
_cell.angle_beta   90.00
_cell.angle_gamma   90.00
#
_symmetry.space_group_name_H-M   'P 1'
#
loop_
_entity.id
_entity.type
_entity.pdbx_description
1 polymer ?
#
loop_
_entity_poly.entity_id
_entity_poly.type
_entity_poly.pdbx_seq_one_letter_code
_entity_poly.pdbx_strand_id
1 'polypeptide(L)'
;MDTIAEAADFFTKKIITDERLREREKGLDGNNHGMFQKRWADHNYHEEGGESIAMVQKRNIEALNEILSDNTDKDIVIGTHGTAPSTILNFYDNNFGCEDFLRIIDWMPYIIELDFESSCNEMEFECPSYSFKLIGKQEHCYIEKKFKVK
;
A
#
# COMPACT_ATOMS: atom_id res chain seq x y z
N MET A 1 1.53 -2.12 -15.39
CA MET A 1 1.38 -0.71 -15.84
C MET A 1 -0.06 -0.39 -16.25
N ASP A 2 -0.85 -1.37 -16.60
CA ASP A 2 -2.19 -1.17 -17.16
C ASP A 2 -3.21 -0.62 -16.15
N THR A 3 -3.00 -0.86 -14.85
CA THR A 3 -3.94 -0.47 -13.78
C THR A 3 -4.24 1.04 -13.73
N ILE A 4 -3.26 1.88 -14.06
CA ILE A 4 -3.41 3.34 -14.02
C ILE A 4 -3.33 3.99 -15.42
N ALA A 5 -3.20 3.20 -16.48
CA ALA A 5 -3.00 3.71 -17.84
C ALA A 5 -4.16 4.59 -18.29
N GLU A 6 -5.40 4.12 -18.11
CA GLU A 6 -6.61 4.89 -18.50
C GLU A 6 -6.72 6.21 -17.71
N ALA A 7 -6.40 6.20 -16.41
CA ALA A 7 -6.38 7.42 -15.61
C ALA A 7 -5.30 8.38 -16.08
N ALA A 8 -4.10 7.89 -16.37
CA ALA A 8 -3.00 8.69 -16.88
C ALA A 8 -3.33 9.33 -18.23
N ASP A 9 -3.93 8.58 -19.13
CA ASP A 9 -4.38 9.07 -20.44
C ASP A 9 -5.48 10.14 -20.29
N PHE A 10 -6.48 9.86 -19.44
CA PHE A 10 -7.57 10.81 -19.19
C PHE A 10 -7.07 12.15 -18.65
N PHE A 11 -6.13 12.14 -17.72
CA PHE A 11 -5.55 13.34 -17.14
C PHE A 11 -4.33 13.86 -17.92
N THR A 12 -3.98 13.26 -19.04
CA THR A 12 -2.80 13.62 -19.85
C THR A 12 -1.51 13.65 -19.00
N LYS A 13 -1.32 12.64 -18.15
CA LYS A 13 -0.17 12.50 -17.26
C LYS A 13 0.76 11.40 -17.73
N LYS A 14 2.07 11.62 -17.54
CA LYS A 14 3.09 10.59 -17.79
C LYS A 14 3.13 9.62 -16.61
N ILE A 15 3.14 8.33 -16.89
CA ILE A 15 3.43 7.28 -15.89
C ILE A 15 4.93 7.25 -15.64
N ILE A 16 5.30 7.29 -14.35
CA ILE A 16 6.66 7.08 -13.85
C ILE A 16 6.67 5.71 -13.19
N THR A 17 7.65 4.89 -13.49
CA THR A 17 7.79 3.53 -12.91
C THR A 17 8.83 3.52 -11.81
N ASP A 18 8.53 2.82 -10.70
CA ASP A 18 9.43 2.58 -9.59
C ASP A 18 9.41 1.10 -9.21
N GLU A 19 10.54 0.41 -9.33
CA GLU A 19 10.67 -1.02 -9.02
C GLU A 19 10.41 -1.33 -7.54
N ARG A 20 10.54 -0.36 -6.66
CA ARG A 20 10.22 -0.53 -5.23
C ARG A 20 8.72 -0.72 -4.97
N LEU A 21 7.85 -0.36 -5.93
CA LEU A 21 6.38 -0.51 -5.83
C LEU A 21 5.86 -1.78 -6.52
N ARG A 22 6.75 -2.67 -6.97
CA ARG A 22 6.38 -3.96 -7.57
C ARG A 22 5.75 -4.90 -6.54
N GLU A 23 5.07 -5.95 -7.02
CA GLU A 23 4.56 -7.02 -6.15
C GLU A 23 5.72 -7.72 -5.41
N ARG A 24 5.37 -8.39 -4.31
CA ARG A 24 6.28 -9.21 -3.51
C ARG A 24 6.87 -10.35 -4.36
N GLU A 25 8.18 -10.55 -4.27
CA GLU A 25 8.83 -11.73 -4.84
C GLU A 25 8.37 -12.98 -4.08
N LYS A 26 7.84 -13.96 -4.82
CA LYS A 26 7.13 -15.11 -4.21
C LYS A 26 8.06 -16.16 -3.58
N GLY A 27 9.26 -16.33 -4.12
CA GLY A 27 10.12 -17.45 -3.77
C GLY A 27 9.62 -18.81 -4.29
N LEU A 28 10.28 -19.88 -3.87
CA LEU A 28 10.05 -21.24 -4.43
C LEU A 28 8.67 -21.83 -4.12
N ASP A 29 8.09 -21.55 -2.94
CA ASP A 29 6.82 -22.11 -2.49
C ASP A 29 5.58 -21.29 -2.89
N GLY A 30 5.75 -20.20 -3.56
CA GLY A 30 4.72 -19.41 -4.23
C GLY A 30 3.58 -18.93 -3.32
N ASN A 31 2.35 -19.09 -3.78
CA ASN A 31 1.12 -18.60 -3.15
C ASN A 31 0.32 -19.73 -2.46
N ASN A 32 0.94 -20.63 -1.75
CA ASN A 32 0.22 -21.59 -0.94
C ASN A 32 -0.61 -20.85 0.14
N HIS A 33 -1.92 -21.14 0.25
CA HIS A 33 -2.85 -20.43 1.14
C HIS A 33 -2.40 -20.38 2.60
N GLY A 34 -1.80 -21.44 3.13
CA GLY A 34 -1.27 -21.46 4.50
C GLY A 34 -0.08 -20.54 4.74
N MET A 35 0.55 -20.04 3.69
CA MET A 35 1.74 -19.20 3.81
C MET A 35 1.41 -17.73 4.07
N PHE A 36 0.19 -17.28 3.77
CA PHE A 36 -0.22 -15.91 4.12
C PHE A 36 -0.22 -15.70 5.63
N GLN A 37 -0.85 -16.60 6.39
CA GLN A 37 -0.87 -16.53 7.84
C GLN A 37 0.55 -16.56 8.43
N LYS A 38 1.42 -17.43 7.89
CA LYS A 38 2.80 -17.52 8.37
C LYS A 38 3.59 -16.23 8.13
N ARG A 39 3.48 -15.64 6.93
CA ARG A 39 4.16 -14.39 6.58
C ARG A 39 3.67 -13.21 7.43
N TRP A 40 2.37 -13.13 7.69
CA TRP A 40 1.78 -12.08 8.50
C TRP A 40 1.98 -12.27 10.00
N ALA A 41 2.18 -13.52 10.46
CA ALA A 41 2.53 -13.81 11.87
C ALA A 41 4.01 -13.52 12.17
N ASP A 42 4.90 -13.70 11.19
CA ASP A 42 6.31 -13.36 11.25
C ASP A 42 6.70 -12.54 10.02
N HIS A 43 6.75 -11.24 10.17
CA HIS A 43 7.06 -10.31 9.09
C HIS A 43 8.48 -10.48 8.52
N ASN A 44 9.37 -11.16 9.21
CA ASN A 44 10.72 -11.47 8.72
C ASN A 44 10.79 -12.81 7.97
N TYR A 45 9.74 -13.63 8.08
CA TYR A 45 9.70 -14.90 7.37
C TYR A 45 9.59 -14.69 5.85
N HIS A 46 10.39 -15.41 5.11
CA HIS A 46 10.29 -15.51 3.65
C HIS A 46 10.70 -16.90 3.17
N GLU A 47 10.19 -17.30 2.05
CA GLU A 47 10.62 -18.48 1.31
C GLU A 47 11.97 -18.21 0.65
N GLU A 48 12.70 -19.28 0.33
CA GLU A 48 13.96 -19.18 -0.43
C GLU A 48 13.72 -18.43 -1.75
N GLY A 49 14.53 -17.41 -2.01
CA GLY A 49 14.41 -16.55 -3.18
C GLY A 49 13.23 -15.58 -3.15
N GLY A 50 12.47 -15.51 -2.04
CA GLY A 50 11.35 -14.60 -1.88
C GLY A 50 11.63 -13.41 -0.97
N GLU A 51 10.66 -12.48 -0.91
CA GLU A 51 10.68 -11.34 0.01
C GLU A 51 9.78 -11.60 1.23
N SER A 52 10.20 -11.14 2.39
CA SER A 52 9.35 -11.07 3.58
C SER A 52 8.41 -9.85 3.54
N ILE A 53 7.39 -9.84 4.40
CA ILE A 53 6.50 -8.66 4.58
C ILE A 53 7.33 -7.43 4.97
N ALA A 54 8.29 -7.57 5.87
CA ALA A 54 9.16 -6.47 6.30
C ALA A 54 10.03 -5.91 5.16
N MET A 55 10.56 -6.77 4.28
CA MET A 55 11.34 -6.33 3.13
C MET A 55 10.49 -5.51 2.15
N VAL A 56 9.29 -6.00 1.84
CA VAL A 56 8.33 -5.31 0.96
C VAL A 56 7.90 -3.98 1.57
N GLN A 57 7.55 -3.97 2.86
CA GLN A 57 7.16 -2.76 3.58
C GLN A 57 8.25 -1.70 3.52
N LYS A 58 9.49 -2.09 3.84
CA LYS A 58 10.63 -1.17 3.82
C LYS A 58 10.77 -0.46 2.48
N ARG A 59 10.87 -1.22 1.36
CA ARG A 59 11.05 -0.61 0.04
C ARG A 59 9.85 0.23 -0.41
N ASN A 60 8.63 -0.18 -0.05
CA ASN A 60 7.42 0.58 -0.38
C ASN A 60 7.36 1.91 0.38
N ILE A 61 7.71 1.92 1.67
CA ILE A 61 7.72 3.13 2.48
C ILE A 61 8.84 4.08 2.04
N GLU A 62 10.02 3.55 1.69
CA GLU A 62 11.10 4.37 1.11
C GLU A 62 10.63 5.05 -0.19
N ALA A 63 10.00 4.30 -1.11
CA ALA A 63 9.46 4.87 -2.34
C ALA A 63 8.38 5.92 -2.07
N LEU A 64 7.43 5.61 -1.18
CA LEU A 64 6.34 6.51 -0.84
C LEU A 64 6.85 7.83 -0.24
N ASN A 65 7.79 7.77 0.69
CA ASN A 65 8.36 8.97 1.32
C ASN A 65 9.08 9.86 0.28
N GLU A 66 9.82 9.27 -0.65
CA GLU A 66 10.47 10.01 -1.74
C GLU A 66 9.44 10.66 -2.67
N ILE A 67 8.42 9.89 -3.09
CA ILE A 67 7.34 10.41 -3.94
C ILE A 67 6.61 11.57 -3.27
N LEU A 68 6.30 11.48 -1.98
CA LEU A 68 5.63 12.53 -1.22
C LEU A 68 6.52 13.77 -1.07
N SER A 69 7.81 13.59 -0.78
CA SER A 69 8.77 14.68 -0.68
C SER A 69 8.92 15.47 -1.99
N ASP A 70 8.95 14.76 -3.11
CA ASP A 70 9.13 15.37 -4.43
C ASP A 70 7.85 16.00 -5.01
N ASN A 71 6.70 15.73 -4.38
CA ASN A 71 5.39 16.13 -4.87
C ASN A 71 4.51 16.75 -3.79
N THR A 72 5.07 17.63 -2.97
CA THR A 72 4.30 18.40 -1.96
C THR A 72 3.10 19.11 -2.58
N ASP A 73 1.98 19.07 -1.88
CA ASP A 73 0.70 19.70 -2.27
C ASP A 73 0.11 19.21 -3.60
N LYS A 74 0.40 17.97 -3.99
CA LYS A 74 -0.16 17.34 -5.20
C LYS A 74 -0.94 16.09 -4.86
N ASP A 75 -2.01 15.86 -5.62
CA ASP A 75 -2.67 14.56 -5.67
C ASP A 75 -1.82 13.57 -6.46
N ILE A 76 -1.54 12.41 -5.88
CA ILE A 76 -0.69 11.37 -6.45
C ILE A 76 -1.48 10.09 -6.60
N VAL A 77 -1.42 9.47 -7.77
CA VAL A 77 -1.99 8.14 -8.02
C VAL A 77 -0.86 7.12 -8.15
N ILE A 78 -0.87 6.12 -7.29
CA ILE A 78 0.10 5.02 -7.30
C ILE A 78 -0.59 3.73 -7.71
N GLY A 79 -0.16 3.14 -8.83
CA GLY A 79 -0.56 1.80 -9.23
C GLY A 79 0.43 0.77 -8.68
N THR A 80 -0.07 -0.19 -7.90
CA THR A 80 0.73 -1.25 -7.30
C THR A 80 -0.07 -2.55 -7.21
N HIS A 81 0.39 -3.56 -6.47
CA HIS A 81 -0.17 -4.91 -6.47
C HIS A 81 -0.43 -5.40 -5.04
N GLY A 82 -1.34 -6.35 -4.89
CA GLY A 82 -1.94 -6.92 -3.69
C GLY A 82 -1.17 -6.84 -2.37
N THR A 83 0.00 -7.45 -2.25
CA THR A 83 0.79 -7.42 -1.02
C THR A 83 1.40 -6.05 -0.74
N ALA A 84 1.86 -5.34 -1.78
CA ALA A 84 2.55 -4.07 -1.62
C ALA A 84 1.71 -3.00 -0.90
N PRO A 85 0.48 -2.63 -1.34
CA PRO A 85 -0.33 -1.65 -0.62
C PRO A 85 -0.74 -2.13 0.77
N SER A 86 -0.91 -3.44 0.97
CA SER A 86 -1.24 -4.01 2.28
C SER A 86 -0.11 -3.80 3.29
N THR A 87 1.15 -3.85 2.86
CA THR A 87 2.29 -3.53 3.73
C THR A 87 2.37 -2.04 4.08
N ILE A 88 1.96 -1.16 3.17
CA ILE A 88 1.85 0.28 3.44
C ILE A 88 0.75 0.52 4.50
N LEU A 89 -0.42 -0.10 4.34
CA LEU A 89 -1.50 0.02 5.33
C LEU A 89 -1.07 -0.47 6.71
N ASN A 90 -0.42 -1.63 6.79
CA ASN A 90 0.10 -2.16 8.04
C ASN A 90 1.15 -1.25 8.69
N PHE A 91 1.95 -0.53 7.91
CA PHE A 91 2.92 0.42 8.44
C PHE A 91 2.24 1.58 9.19
N TYR A 92 1.14 2.11 8.64
CA TYR A 92 0.39 3.20 9.25
C TYR A 92 -0.67 2.74 10.27
N ASP A 93 -1.18 1.52 10.14
CA ASP A 93 -2.08 0.89 11.10
C ASP A 93 -1.62 -0.53 11.42
N ASN A 94 -0.95 -0.68 12.55
CA ASN A 94 -0.43 -1.97 13.03
C ASN A 94 -1.53 -3.03 13.29
N ASN A 95 -2.81 -2.63 13.34
CA ASN A 95 -3.92 -3.57 13.44
C ASN A 95 -4.31 -4.17 12.08
N PHE A 96 -3.87 -3.57 10.97
CA PHE A 96 -4.06 -4.15 9.65
C PHE A 96 -3.18 -5.40 9.51
N GLY A 97 -3.80 -6.57 9.49
CA GLY A 97 -3.10 -7.85 9.51
C GLY A 97 -3.52 -8.80 8.40
N CYS A 98 -3.24 -10.09 8.61
CA CYS A 98 -3.54 -11.16 7.65
C CYS A 98 -5.02 -11.23 7.27
N GLU A 99 -5.94 -11.09 8.23
CA GLU A 99 -7.37 -11.16 7.98
C GLU A 99 -7.85 -10.00 7.09
N ASP A 100 -7.33 -8.79 7.33
CA ASP A 100 -7.63 -7.63 6.49
C ASP A 100 -7.08 -7.80 5.09
N PHE A 101 -5.85 -8.27 4.96
CA PHE A 101 -5.25 -8.62 3.68
C PHE A 101 -6.09 -9.64 2.91
N LEU A 102 -6.48 -10.75 3.55
CA LEU A 102 -7.29 -11.79 2.92
C LEU A 102 -8.68 -11.28 2.51
N ARG A 103 -9.25 -10.37 3.28
CA ARG A 103 -10.54 -9.74 2.97
C ARG A 103 -10.50 -8.91 1.69
N ILE A 104 -9.37 -8.27 1.39
CA ILE A 104 -9.25 -7.33 0.27
C ILE A 104 -8.55 -7.93 -0.96
N ILE A 105 -7.89 -9.09 -0.84
CA ILE A 105 -7.07 -9.67 -1.91
C ILE A 105 -7.85 -9.96 -3.20
N ASP A 106 -9.14 -10.26 -3.07
CA ASP A 106 -10.02 -10.55 -4.20
C ASP A 106 -10.77 -9.32 -4.73
N TRP A 107 -10.53 -8.15 -4.12
CA TRP A 107 -11.17 -6.90 -4.55
C TRP A 107 -10.37 -6.25 -5.67
N MET A 108 -10.95 -6.22 -6.86
CA MET A 108 -10.30 -5.61 -8.04
C MET A 108 -11.32 -4.76 -8.82
N PRO A 109 -11.10 -3.48 -9.06
CA PRO A 109 -10.00 -2.67 -8.55
C PRO A 109 -10.16 -2.33 -7.05
N TYR A 110 -9.05 -2.21 -6.38
CA TYR A 110 -8.96 -1.83 -4.97
C TYR A 110 -8.30 -0.45 -4.88
N ILE A 111 -9.02 0.53 -4.37
CA ILE A 111 -8.57 1.92 -4.31
C ILE A 111 -8.53 2.36 -2.86
N ILE A 112 -7.39 2.92 -2.44
CA ILE A 112 -7.16 3.47 -1.12
C ILE A 112 -6.79 4.95 -1.30
N GLU A 113 -7.42 5.81 -0.52
CA GLU A 113 -7.03 7.20 -0.37
C GLU A 113 -6.24 7.34 0.93
N LEU A 114 -5.02 7.86 0.84
CA LEU A 114 -4.17 8.21 1.96
C LEU A 114 -4.05 9.73 2.00
N ASP A 115 -4.46 10.33 3.10
CA ASP A 115 -4.37 11.77 3.32
C ASP A 115 -3.22 12.06 4.30
N PHE A 116 -2.24 12.85 3.85
CA PHE A 116 -1.06 13.21 4.60
C PHE A 116 -1.14 14.68 4.96
N GLU A 117 -1.39 14.99 6.25
CA GLU A 117 -1.36 16.36 6.73
C GLU A 117 0.09 16.86 6.83
N SER A 118 0.39 17.96 6.15
CA SER A 118 1.67 18.66 6.32
C SER A 118 1.68 19.34 7.69
N SER A 119 2.30 18.75 8.69
CA SER A 119 2.54 19.43 9.95
C SER A 119 3.65 20.48 9.76
N CYS A 120 3.27 21.73 9.50
CA CYS A 120 4.17 22.88 9.58
C CYS A 120 4.49 23.20 11.04
N ASN A 121 5.33 22.42 11.70
CA ASN A 121 5.99 22.83 12.93
C ASN A 121 7.40 22.26 12.96
N GLU A 122 8.35 23.17 12.74
CA GLU A 122 9.77 22.96 13.04
C GLU A 122 9.91 22.67 14.53
N MET A 123 10.20 21.44 14.89
CA MET A 123 10.80 21.01 16.18
C MET A 123 10.09 19.89 16.94
N GLU A 124 9.45 18.94 16.30
CA GLU A 124 9.28 17.62 16.93
C GLU A 124 9.09 16.58 15.83
N PHE A 125 9.86 15.49 15.86
CA PHE A 125 9.64 14.30 15.04
C PHE A 125 8.37 13.57 15.53
N GLU A 126 7.23 14.23 15.42
CA GLU A 126 5.95 13.54 15.56
C GLU A 126 5.55 12.94 14.21
N CYS A 127 5.25 11.67 14.23
CA CYS A 127 4.72 10.96 13.10
C CYS A 127 3.50 11.74 12.55
N PRO A 128 3.46 12.10 11.26
CA PRO A 128 2.31 12.83 10.72
C PRO A 128 1.02 12.05 11.00
N SER A 129 -0.07 12.74 11.30
CA SER A 129 -1.38 12.11 11.43
C SER A 129 -1.88 11.70 10.04
N TYR A 130 -2.29 10.45 9.89
CA TYR A 130 -2.81 9.92 8.64
C TYR A 130 -4.29 9.61 8.76
N SER A 131 -5.04 9.91 7.74
CA SER A 131 -6.35 9.32 7.53
C SER A 131 -6.34 8.55 6.21
N PHE A 132 -6.87 7.35 6.17
CA PHE A 132 -7.07 6.66 4.91
C PHE A 132 -8.52 6.21 4.75
N LYS A 133 -8.96 6.27 3.52
CA LYS A 133 -10.31 5.89 3.12
C LYS A 133 -10.21 4.73 2.14
N LEU A 134 -10.82 3.62 2.51
CA LEU A 134 -10.95 2.48 1.63
C LEU A 134 -12.15 2.70 0.71
N ILE A 135 -11.89 2.81 -0.61
CA ILE A 135 -12.94 2.92 -1.61
C ILE A 135 -13.00 1.58 -2.34
N GLY A 136 -13.93 0.70 -1.94
CA GLY A 136 -14.18 -0.57 -2.60
C GLY A 136 -15.49 -0.55 -3.36
N LYS A 137 -15.53 -1.18 -4.54
CA LYS A 137 -16.75 -1.38 -5.32
C LYS A 137 -17.24 -2.80 -5.07
N GLN A 138 -18.26 -2.95 -4.27
CA GLN A 138 -19.04 -4.17 -4.22
C GLN A 138 -20.42 -3.83 -4.78
N GLU A 139 -20.82 -4.44 -5.88
CA GLU A 139 -22.14 -4.35 -6.54
C GLU A 139 -23.02 -3.17 -6.07
N HIS A 140 -22.73 -1.95 -6.56
CA HIS A 140 -23.49 -0.72 -6.28
C HIS A 140 -23.39 -0.10 -4.87
N CYS A 141 -22.53 -0.59 -3.98
CA CYS A 141 -22.26 0.06 -2.71
C CYS A 141 -20.80 0.52 -2.59
N TYR A 142 -20.60 1.81 -2.38
CA TYR A 142 -19.32 2.34 -1.93
C TYR A 142 -19.20 2.09 -0.42
N ILE A 143 -18.27 1.23 0.00
CA ILE A 143 -17.97 1.07 1.42
C ILE A 143 -16.88 2.08 1.77
N GLU A 144 -17.30 3.17 2.42
CA GLU A 144 -16.39 4.16 2.98
C GLU A 144 -16.04 3.75 4.42
N LYS A 145 -14.80 3.34 4.68
CA LYS A 145 -14.27 3.17 6.02
C LYS A 145 -13.18 4.21 6.23
N LYS A 146 -13.46 5.18 7.10
CA LYS A 146 -12.43 6.12 7.57
C LYS A 146 -11.70 5.49 8.75
N PHE A 147 -10.40 5.31 8.62
CA PHE A 147 -9.52 4.94 9.71
C PHE A 147 -8.83 6.22 10.18
N LYS A 148 -9.04 6.61 11.44
CA LYS A 148 -8.21 7.66 12.07
C LYS A 148 -7.07 6.96 12.78
N VAL A 149 -5.86 7.25 12.36
CA VAL A 149 -4.66 6.91 13.11
C VAL A 149 -4.46 8.00 14.16
N LYS A 150 -4.38 7.59 15.43
CA LYS A 150 -4.03 8.49 16.54
C LYS A 150 -2.53 8.51 16.70
#